data_6f19c4507e05740f70cb0bf68ca3d91e
#
_entry.id   6f19c4507e05740f70cb0bf68ca3d91e
#
_cell.length_a   1.000
_cell.length_b   1.000
_cell.length_c   1.000
_cell.angle_alpha   90.00
_cell.angle_beta   90.00
_cell.angle_gamma   90.00
#
_symmetry.space_group_name_H-M   'P 1'
#
loop_
_entity.id
_entity.type
_entity.pdbx_description
1 polymer ?
#
loop_
_entity_poly.entity_id
_entity_poly.type
_entity_poly.pdbx_seq_one_letter_code
_entity_poly.pdbx_strand_id
1 'polypeptide(L)'
;MTPRSRRRRTIALVVAGLAALWLVVAAWLVLSARADVEAGADDLRAVRREASIASLVEPERADELAGAADRFARASDRLGSPVLAPMRILPVVGRHLDAARDLAQVGEDGAEAARVALTDLQALTERSRAAGPERVQTLRELATVADDAGAALGALDVPSGDALVSPLSRAIVELGEQRAEAVDATEQMSATATALADLLEGPEPYLLLGANNAEMRVGSGMFLSAAELGLADGELALGDVVSATDVVLPAGAVEVTGDLGRNWAWLDPGRDLRNLGLSPDFPANAGVAVDTWRAGPAASGAELGGVIVVDVDALRGLLRVVGPVEVDGIRYDADNVRGELLREQYQRFAGEREARKDQLGEVARAVFDRLDAGEWALEDLATELVELAGGRHVMVWSADAQAEEAWTASGVGGALDPASVSIGLANRSGSKLDSWVETTAEISVEGRALEIRYEIANTAPASGSRQLVGPIAEGLEAGDHRGLVVATLPGGTAGVQVDGADLVLEGVDGPTATVVADLTLASGESRTVTITGTLPDGLDHLRLEPSARIPRTRWVVQGEELDRDRRQTIDLDG
;
A
#
# COMPACT_ATOMS: atom_id res chain seq x y z
N MET A 1 -54.58 -47.33 -47.11
CA MET A 1 -53.43 -47.14 -46.10
C MET A 1 -53.51 -48.28 -45.11
N THR A 2 -52.52 -49.14 -45.10
CA THR A 2 -52.50 -50.35 -44.26
C THR A 2 -52.33 -49.97 -42.75
N PRO A 3 -52.96 -50.73 -41.83
CA PRO A 3 -52.88 -50.42 -40.37
C PRO A 3 -51.48 -50.33 -39.83
N ARG A 4 -50.50 -50.94 -40.48
CA ARG A 4 -49.03 -50.83 -40.14
C ARG A 4 -48.43 -49.43 -40.40
N SER A 5 -48.97 -48.72 -41.44
CA SER A 5 -48.48 -47.36 -41.76
C SER A 5 -48.93 -46.29 -40.73
N ARG A 6 -50.15 -46.42 -40.20
CA ARG A 6 -50.68 -45.55 -39.15
C ARG A 6 -49.97 -45.74 -37.84
N ARG A 7 -49.69 -46.97 -37.40
CA ARG A 7 -48.96 -47.28 -36.17
C ARG A 7 -47.52 -46.77 -36.23
N ARG A 8 -46.82 -46.87 -37.37
CA ARG A 8 -45.48 -46.31 -37.55
C ARG A 8 -45.46 -44.78 -37.48
N ARG A 9 -46.48 -44.11 -38.06
CA ARG A 9 -46.60 -42.64 -37.95
C ARG A 9 -46.92 -42.19 -36.52
N THR A 10 -47.79 -42.88 -35.79
CA THR A 10 -48.10 -42.60 -34.40
C THR A 10 -46.83 -42.78 -33.51
N ILE A 11 -46.10 -43.87 -33.69
CA ILE A 11 -44.81 -44.10 -32.98
C ILE A 11 -43.83 -43.02 -33.34
N ALA A 12 -43.68 -42.63 -34.61
CA ALA A 12 -42.75 -41.56 -35.03
C ALA A 12 -43.13 -40.19 -34.41
N LEU A 13 -44.45 -39.87 -34.34
CA LEU A 13 -44.94 -38.64 -33.69
C LEU A 13 -44.68 -38.65 -32.17
N VAL A 14 -44.88 -39.79 -31.49
CA VAL A 14 -44.60 -39.94 -30.07
C VAL A 14 -43.09 -39.81 -29.79
N VAL A 15 -42.26 -40.45 -30.60
CA VAL A 15 -40.79 -40.33 -30.47
C VAL A 15 -40.32 -38.90 -30.73
N ALA A 16 -40.87 -38.24 -31.77
CA ALA A 16 -40.56 -36.83 -32.05
C ALA A 16 -41.02 -35.90 -30.91
N GLY A 17 -42.20 -36.16 -30.32
CA GLY A 17 -42.70 -35.41 -29.16
C GLY A 17 -41.84 -35.60 -27.93
N LEU A 18 -41.41 -36.85 -27.64
CA LEU A 18 -40.50 -37.13 -26.54
C LEU A 18 -39.11 -36.49 -26.75
N ALA A 19 -38.58 -36.52 -27.97
CA ALA A 19 -37.32 -35.86 -28.33
C ALA A 19 -37.43 -34.33 -28.20
N ALA A 20 -38.53 -33.74 -28.62
CA ALA A 20 -38.77 -32.30 -28.45
C ALA A 20 -38.88 -31.90 -26.97
N LEU A 21 -39.63 -32.69 -26.17
CA LEU A 21 -39.69 -32.47 -24.71
C LEU A 21 -38.33 -32.60 -24.05
N TRP A 22 -37.56 -33.62 -24.42
CA TRP A 22 -36.18 -33.79 -23.92
C TRP A 22 -35.28 -32.60 -24.27
N LEU A 23 -35.32 -32.08 -25.51
CA LEU A 23 -34.58 -30.88 -25.92
C LEU A 23 -34.96 -29.64 -25.10
N VAL A 24 -36.26 -29.47 -24.81
CA VAL A 24 -36.75 -28.36 -23.98
C VAL A 24 -36.20 -28.46 -22.56
N VAL A 25 -36.25 -29.66 -21.96
CA VAL A 25 -35.69 -29.89 -20.60
C VAL A 25 -34.17 -29.70 -20.58
N ALA A 26 -33.47 -30.21 -21.59
CA ALA A 26 -32.03 -30.03 -21.71
C ALA A 26 -31.63 -28.53 -21.85
N ALA A 27 -32.33 -27.79 -22.71
CA ALA A 27 -32.13 -26.35 -22.88
C ALA A 27 -32.44 -25.58 -21.59
N TRP A 28 -33.53 -25.95 -20.89
CA TRP A 28 -33.85 -25.33 -19.59
C TRP A 28 -32.78 -25.57 -18.55
N LEU A 29 -32.21 -26.78 -18.44
CA LEU A 29 -31.12 -27.10 -17.51
C LEU A 29 -29.87 -26.25 -17.79
N VAL A 30 -29.47 -26.15 -19.07
CA VAL A 30 -28.28 -25.36 -19.46
C VAL A 30 -28.50 -23.87 -19.21
N LEU A 31 -29.65 -23.32 -19.57
CA LEU A 31 -29.98 -21.90 -19.36
C LEU A 31 -30.10 -21.57 -17.87
N SER A 32 -30.67 -22.46 -17.07
CA SER A 32 -30.77 -22.28 -15.63
C SER A 32 -29.41 -22.38 -14.95
N ALA A 33 -28.55 -23.31 -15.39
CA ALA A 33 -27.17 -23.41 -14.87
C ALA A 33 -26.34 -22.15 -15.20
N ARG A 34 -26.49 -21.64 -16.44
CA ARG A 34 -25.87 -20.37 -16.82
C ARG A 34 -26.33 -19.21 -15.91
N ALA A 35 -27.63 -19.10 -15.65
CA ALA A 35 -28.15 -18.06 -14.76
C ALA A 35 -27.63 -18.20 -13.33
N ASP A 36 -27.46 -19.42 -12.82
CA ASP A 36 -26.87 -19.65 -11.51
C ASP A 36 -25.36 -19.25 -11.47
N VAL A 37 -24.58 -19.59 -12.52
CA VAL A 37 -23.17 -19.17 -12.62
C VAL A 37 -23.05 -17.65 -12.69
N GLU A 38 -23.86 -17.00 -13.55
CA GLU A 38 -23.85 -15.54 -13.66
C GLU A 38 -24.21 -14.88 -12.32
N ALA A 39 -25.24 -15.39 -11.63
CA ALA A 39 -25.64 -14.87 -10.33
C ALA A 39 -24.58 -15.12 -9.23
N GLY A 40 -23.94 -16.29 -9.19
CA GLY A 40 -22.85 -16.58 -8.26
C GLY A 40 -21.63 -15.68 -8.51
N ALA A 41 -21.27 -15.47 -9.79
CA ALA A 41 -20.20 -14.56 -10.16
C ALA A 41 -20.53 -13.09 -9.79
N ASP A 42 -21.79 -12.67 -9.94
CA ASP A 42 -22.22 -11.32 -9.54
C ASP A 42 -22.16 -11.12 -8.02
N ASP A 43 -22.50 -12.16 -7.23
CA ASP A 43 -22.34 -12.14 -5.77
C ASP A 43 -20.85 -11.98 -5.39
N LEU A 44 -19.95 -12.77 -5.98
CA LEU A 44 -18.52 -12.65 -5.71
C LEU A 44 -17.96 -11.27 -6.12
N ARG A 45 -18.41 -10.73 -7.26
CA ARG A 45 -18.03 -9.38 -7.68
C ARG A 45 -18.59 -8.31 -6.76
N ALA A 46 -19.76 -8.50 -6.16
CA ALA A 46 -20.33 -7.61 -5.16
C ALA A 46 -19.49 -7.61 -3.89
N VAL A 47 -19.16 -8.80 -3.36
CA VAL A 47 -18.26 -8.95 -2.21
C VAL A 47 -16.90 -8.26 -2.48
N ARG A 48 -16.30 -8.49 -3.67
CA ARG A 48 -15.01 -7.86 -4.04
C ARG A 48 -15.11 -6.33 -4.14
N ARG A 49 -16.18 -5.77 -4.74
CA ARG A 49 -16.33 -4.31 -4.90
C ARG A 49 -16.56 -3.58 -3.59
N GLU A 50 -17.23 -4.22 -2.67
CA GLU A 50 -17.54 -3.69 -1.35
C GLU A 50 -16.48 -4.09 -0.31
N ALA A 51 -15.48 -4.90 -0.72
CA ALA A 51 -14.42 -5.37 0.16
C ALA A 51 -13.62 -4.19 0.70
N SER A 52 -13.78 -3.95 1.98
CA SER A 52 -12.91 -3.16 2.84
C SER A 52 -12.50 -4.05 4.01
N ILE A 53 -11.40 -3.73 4.68
CA ILE A 53 -10.99 -4.50 5.86
C ILE A 53 -12.13 -4.55 6.89
N ALA A 54 -12.82 -3.43 7.12
CA ALA A 54 -13.97 -3.37 8.01
C ALA A 54 -15.15 -4.24 7.55
N SER A 55 -15.47 -4.26 6.25
CA SER A 55 -16.58 -5.07 5.74
C SER A 55 -16.28 -6.57 5.72
N LEU A 56 -15.02 -6.97 5.60
CA LEU A 56 -14.64 -8.39 5.62
C LEU A 56 -14.91 -9.06 6.97
N VAL A 57 -14.90 -8.31 8.07
CA VAL A 57 -15.19 -8.86 9.40
C VAL A 57 -16.69 -8.88 9.73
N GLU A 58 -17.57 -8.38 8.86
CA GLU A 58 -19.02 -8.45 9.03
C GLU A 58 -19.52 -9.90 8.84
N PRO A 59 -20.34 -10.45 9.79
CA PRO A 59 -20.81 -11.83 9.69
C PRO A 59 -21.60 -12.14 8.41
N GLU A 60 -22.30 -11.16 7.88
CA GLU A 60 -23.11 -11.27 6.66
C GLU A 60 -22.30 -11.65 5.42
N ARG A 61 -21.02 -11.33 5.38
CA ARG A 61 -20.14 -11.65 4.24
C ARG A 61 -19.88 -13.15 4.10
N ALA A 62 -19.79 -13.88 5.19
CA ALA A 62 -19.67 -15.34 5.15
C ALA A 62 -20.94 -15.98 4.56
N ASP A 63 -22.12 -15.44 4.90
CA ASP A 63 -23.41 -15.89 4.34
C ASP A 63 -23.54 -15.57 2.84
N GLU A 64 -23.03 -14.42 2.37
CA GLU A 64 -22.99 -14.06 0.95
C GLU A 64 -22.12 -15.03 0.14
N LEU A 65 -20.93 -15.37 0.67
CA LEU A 65 -20.05 -16.37 0.05
C LEU A 65 -20.68 -17.76 0.04
N ALA A 66 -21.36 -18.18 1.12
CA ALA A 66 -22.13 -19.41 1.15
C ALA A 66 -23.25 -19.41 0.07
N GLY A 67 -23.92 -18.28 -0.09
CA GLY A 67 -24.94 -18.10 -1.14
C GLY A 67 -24.37 -18.23 -2.55
N ALA A 68 -23.19 -17.70 -2.80
CA ALA A 68 -22.46 -17.85 -4.07
C ALA A 68 -22.06 -19.32 -4.32
N ALA A 69 -21.47 -19.99 -3.32
CA ALA A 69 -21.12 -21.42 -3.39
C ALA A 69 -22.35 -22.27 -3.72
N ASP A 70 -23.48 -22.08 -3.05
CA ASP A 70 -24.74 -22.75 -3.32
C ASP A 70 -25.25 -22.56 -4.76
N ARG A 71 -25.03 -21.38 -5.36
CA ARG A 71 -25.42 -21.12 -6.75
C ARG A 71 -24.54 -21.89 -7.73
N PHE A 72 -23.25 -21.89 -7.51
CA PHE A 72 -22.30 -22.65 -8.31
C PHE A 72 -22.54 -24.16 -8.18
N ALA A 73 -22.80 -24.68 -6.98
CA ALA A 73 -23.18 -26.06 -6.73
C ALA A 73 -24.45 -26.46 -7.55
N ARG A 74 -25.49 -25.63 -7.50
CA ARG A 74 -26.70 -25.88 -8.31
C ARG A 74 -26.41 -25.88 -9.81
N ALA A 75 -25.54 -25.02 -10.29
CA ALA A 75 -25.13 -24.99 -11.70
C ALA A 75 -24.38 -26.26 -12.08
N SER A 76 -23.41 -26.69 -11.27
CA SER A 76 -22.66 -27.93 -11.45
C SER A 76 -23.59 -29.16 -11.49
N ASP A 77 -24.53 -29.25 -10.54
CA ASP A 77 -25.53 -30.33 -10.47
C ASP A 77 -26.43 -30.38 -11.72
N ARG A 78 -26.93 -29.21 -12.18
CA ARG A 78 -27.77 -29.14 -13.38
C ARG A 78 -26.99 -29.57 -14.63
N LEU A 79 -25.75 -29.09 -14.78
CA LEU A 79 -24.84 -29.49 -15.86
C LEU A 79 -24.46 -30.98 -15.74
N GLY A 80 -24.34 -31.51 -14.51
CA GLY A 80 -24.14 -32.93 -14.22
C GLY A 80 -25.30 -33.84 -14.48
N SER A 81 -26.52 -33.31 -14.75
CA SER A 81 -27.77 -34.07 -14.88
C SER A 81 -27.68 -35.22 -15.92
N PRO A 82 -28.16 -36.42 -15.58
CA PRO A 82 -28.27 -37.55 -16.54
C PRO A 82 -29.07 -37.21 -17.79
N VAL A 83 -29.96 -36.22 -17.74
CA VAL A 83 -30.73 -35.75 -18.91
C VAL A 83 -29.79 -35.21 -20.00
N LEU A 84 -28.64 -34.65 -19.65
CA LEU A 84 -27.65 -34.11 -20.58
C LEU A 84 -26.67 -35.18 -21.10
N ALA A 85 -26.66 -36.40 -20.55
CA ALA A 85 -25.74 -37.47 -20.94
C ALA A 85 -25.74 -37.76 -22.45
N PRO A 86 -26.88 -37.79 -23.19
CA PRO A 86 -26.83 -37.97 -24.64
C PRO A 86 -26.12 -36.84 -25.40
N MET A 87 -26.13 -35.60 -24.87
CA MET A 87 -25.45 -34.45 -25.49
C MET A 87 -23.91 -34.51 -25.31
N ARG A 88 -23.44 -35.12 -24.22
CA ARG A 88 -22.02 -35.32 -23.96
C ARG A 88 -21.30 -36.27 -24.93
N ILE A 89 -22.07 -37.16 -25.60
CA ILE A 89 -21.54 -38.04 -26.65
C ILE A 89 -21.11 -37.23 -27.89
N LEU A 90 -21.63 -36.04 -28.07
CA LEU A 90 -21.26 -35.15 -29.17
C LEU A 90 -19.95 -34.42 -28.82
N PRO A 91 -18.84 -34.61 -29.58
CA PRO A 91 -17.53 -34.15 -29.16
C PRO A 91 -17.41 -32.65 -28.87
N VAL A 92 -18.16 -31.81 -29.63
CA VAL A 92 -18.17 -30.36 -29.43
C VAL A 92 -19.05 -29.98 -28.23
N VAL A 93 -20.29 -30.48 -28.19
CA VAL A 93 -21.28 -30.13 -27.15
C VAL A 93 -20.85 -30.69 -25.79
N GLY A 94 -20.36 -31.95 -25.77
CA GLY A 94 -19.86 -32.59 -24.55
C GLY A 94 -18.73 -31.77 -23.89
N ARG A 95 -17.75 -31.38 -24.69
CA ARG A 95 -16.62 -30.56 -24.20
C ARG A 95 -17.07 -29.24 -23.54
N HIS A 96 -18.05 -28.56 -24.17
CA HIS A 96 -18.58 -27.30 -23.60
C HIS A 96 -19.37 -27.53 -22.31
N LEU A 97 -20.15 -28.62 -22.23
CA LEU A 97 -20.89 -28.96 -21.03
C LEU A 97 -19.98 -29.38 -19.88
N ASP A 98 -18.92 -30.13 -20.17
CA ASP A 98 -17.95 -30.55 -19.17
C ASP A 98 -17.15 -29.35 -18.67
N ALA A 99 -16.61 -28.51 -19.56
CA ALA A 99 -15.90 -27.29 -19.18
C ALA A 99 -16.79 -26.30 -18.40
N ALA A 100 -18.07 -26.16 -18.76
CA ALA A 100 -18.99 -25.31 -17.99
C ALA A 100 -19.30 -25.87 -16.60
N ARG A 101 -19.36 -27.20 -16.48
CA ARG A 101 -19.55 -27.87 -15.19
C ARG A 101 -18.31 -27.71 -14.32
N ASP A 102 -17.12 -27.94 -14.89
CA ASP A 102 -15.86 -27.82 -14.16
C ASP A 102 -15.65 -26.38 -13.72
N LEU A 103 -15.98 -25.38 -14.56
CA LEU A 103 -15.97 -23.96 -14.18
C LEU A 103 -16.91 -23.66 -13.00
N ALA A 104 -18.12 -24.23 -13.01
CA ALA A 104 -19.05 -24.07 -11.89
C ALA A 104 -18.52 -24.72 -10.61
N GLN A 105 -17.88 -25.88 -10.72
CA GLN A 105 -17.28 -26.57 -9.57
C GLN A 105 -16.11 -25.79 -8.98
N VAL A 106 -15.23 -25.23 -9.82
CA VAL A 106 -14.14 -24.35 -9.37
C VAL A 106 -14.69 -23.10 -8.68
N GLY A 107 -15.80 -22.53 -9.19
CA GLY A 107 -16.48 -21.41 -8.54
C GLY A 107 -17.06 -21.77 -7.16
N GLU A 108 -17.64 -22.98 -7.01
CA GLU A 108 -18.14 -23.52 -5.72
C GLU A 108 -16.97 -23.68 -4.73
N ASP A 109 -15.92 -24.41 -5.13
CA ASP A 109 -14.78 -24.70 -4.27
C ASP A 109 -14.03 -23.41 -3.86
N GLY A 110 -13.90 -22.44 -4.77
CA GLY A 110 -13.28 -21.14 -4.50
C GLY A 110 -14.11 -20.27 -3.54
N ALA A 111 -15.43 -20.22 -3.72
CA ALA A 111 -16.32 -19.50 -2.81
C ALA A 111 -16.34 -20.12 -1.40
N GLU A 112 -16.28 -21.45 -1.30
CA GLU A 112 -16.20 -22.16 -0.03
C GLU A 112 -14.85 -21.94 0.66
N ALA A 113 -13.74 -21.97 -0.09
CA ALA A 113 -12.41 -21.64 0.46
C ALA A 113 -12.38 -20.21 1.04
N ALA A 114 -12.92 -19.23 0.29
CA ALA A 114 -13.03 -17.86 0.75
C ALA A 114 -13.93 -17.73 2.00
N ARG A 115 -15.04 -18.46 2.06
CA ARG A 115 -15.95 -18.48 3.22
C ARG A 115 -15.26 -19.04 4.48
N VAL A 116 -14.50 -20.12 4.35
CA VAL A 116 -13.74 -20.72 5.48
C VAL A 116 -12.71 -19.71 5.97
N ALA A 117 -11.87 -19.17 5.09
CA ALA A 117 -10.86 -18.20 5.46
C ALA A 117 -11.46 -16.96 6.15
N LEU A 118 -12.60 -16.48 5.65
CA LEU A 118 -13.29 -15.34 6.26
C LEU A 118 -13.85 -15.67 7.67
N THR A 119 -14.40 -16.85 7.85
CA THR A 119 -14.90 -17.30 9.17
C THR A 119 -13.76 -17.40 10.19
N ASP A 120 -12.61 -17.93 9.77
CA ASP A 120 -11.44 -18.05 10.64
C ASP A 120 -10.85 -16.67 10.96
N LEU A 121 -10.81 -15.75 9.98
CA LEU A 121 -10.42 -14.36 10.19
C LEU A 121 -11.35 -13.65 11.20
N GLN A 122 -12.66 -13.82 11.07
CA GLN A 122 -13.64 -13.25 12.00
C GLN A 122 -13.41 -13.76 13.44
N ALA A 123 -13.08 -15.04 13.62
CA ALA A 123 -12.75 -15.58 14.94
C ALA A 123 -11.50 -14.93 15.57
N LEU A 124 -10.53 -14.48 14.75
CA LEU A 124 -9.34 -13.78 15.25
C LEU A 124 -9.67 -12.38 15.77
N THR A 125 -10.70 -11.72 15.22
CA THR A 125 -11.10 -10.37 15.68
C THR A 125 -11.66 -10.33 17.09
N GLU A 126 -12.13 -11.46 17.62
CA GLU A 126 -12.66 -11.59 18.98
C GLU A 126 -11.56 -11.76 20.04
N ARG A 127 -10.30 -11.96 19.64
CA ARG A 127 -9.18 -12.18 20.57
C ARG A 127 -8.72 -10.91 21.25
N SER A 128 -7.98 -11.06 22.34
CA SER A 128 -7.33 -9.97 23.05
C SER A 128 -6.29 -9.29 22.14
N ARG A 129 -6.29 -7.96 22.14
CA ARG A 129 -5.33 -7.10 21.43
C ARG A 129 -4.36 -6.39 22.37
N ALA A 130 -4.49 -6.65 23.68
CA ALA A 130 -3.57 -6.12 24.67
C ALA A 130 -2.15 -6.61 24.42
N ALA A 131 -1.16 -5.84 24.88
CA ALA A 131 0.24 -6.22 24.81
C ALA A 131 0.47 -7.60 25.45
N GLY A 132 1.38 -8.36 24.87
CA GLY A 132 1.74 -9.68 25.36
C GLY A 132 1.75 -10.77 24.28
N PRO A 133 2.11 -12.02 24.66
CA PRO A 133 2.31 -13.14 23.73
C PRO A 133 1.07 -13.52 22.91
N GLU A 134 -0.13 -13.23 23.41
CA GLU A 134 -1.38 -13.53 22.69
C GLU A 134 -1.50 -12.70 21.40
N ARG A 135 -0.98 -11.46 21.42
CA ARG A 135 -0.91 -10.60 20.22
C ARG A 135 -0.03 -11.23 19.13
N VAL A 136 1.14 -11.74 19.50
CA VAL A 136 2.06 -12.44 18.58
C VAL A 136 1.40 -13.69 18.03
N GLN A 137 0.75 -14.48 18.89
CA GLN A 137 0.06 -15.69 18.48
C GLN A 137 -1.10 -15.40 17.51
N THR A 138 -1.86 -14.33 17.72
CA THR A 138 -2.94 -13.92 16.81
C THR A 138 -2.40 -13.64 15.40
N LEU A 139 -1.23 -12.99 15.29
CA LEU A 139 -0.57 -12.75 14.01
C LEU A 139 -0.06 -14.04 13.35
N ARG A 140 0.50 -14.97 14.13
CA ARG A 140 0.88 -16.31 13.65
C ARG A 140 -0.31 -17.10 13.10
N GLU A 141 -1.45 -17.01 13.77
CA GLU A 141 -2.68 -17.64 13.30
C GLU A 141 -3.25 -16.94 12.08
N LEU A 142 -3.15 -15.61 11.98
CA LEU A 142 -3.50 -14.87 10.75
C LEU A 142 -2.64 -15.34 9.55
N ALA A 143 -1.34 -15.53 9.75
CA ALA A 143 -0.46 -16.10 8.73
C ALA A 143 -0.93 -17.51 8.32
N THR A 144 -1.29 -18.36 9.29
CA THR A 144 -1.80 -19.71 9.01
C THR A 144 -3.11 -19.68 8.21
N VAL A 145 -4.06 -18.81 8.58
CA VAL A 145 -5.33 -18.64 7.85
C VAL A 145 -5.07 -18.23 6.40
N ALA A 146 -4.10 -17.33 6.19
CA ALA A 146 -3.72 -16.89 4.84
C ALA A 146 -3.06 -18.02 4.03
N ASP A 147 -2.16 -18.81 4.64
CA ASP A 147 -1.52 -19.96 4.00
C ASP A 147 -2.54 -21.04 3.62
N ASP A 148 -3.47 -21.38 4.52
CA ASP A 148 -4.51 -22.37 4.29
C ASP A 148 -5.44 -21.92 3.15
N ALA A 149 -5.80 -20.63 3.12
CA ALA A 149 -6.60 -20.05 2.03
C ALA A 149 -5.85 -20.09 0.69
N GLY A 150 -4.58 -19.70 0.67
CA GLY A 150 -3.71 -19.77 -0.50
C GLY A 150 -3.55 -21.18 -1.03
N ALA A 151 -3.34 -22.15 -0.14
CA ALA A 151 -3.25 -23.57 -0.50
C ALA A 151 -4.56 -24.10 -1.10
N ALA A 152 -5.71 -23.75 -0.50
CA ALA A 152 -7.03 -24.15 -1.00
C ALA A 152 -7.30 -23.55 -2.41
N LEU A 153 -7.05 -22.25 -2.59
CA LEU A 153 -7.19 -21.57 -3.88
C LEU A 153 -6.19 -22.10 -4.91
N GLY A 154 -4.94 -22.37 -4.50
CA GLY A 154 -3.90 -22.95 -5.34
C GLY A 154 -4.22 -24.36 -5.84
N ALA A 155 -4.98 -25.14 -5.07
CA ALA A 155 -5.41 -26.48 -5.42
C ALA A 155 -6.57 -26.54 -6.42
N LEU A 156 -7.23 -25.41 -6.75
CA LEU A 156 -8.33 -25.36 -7.70
C LEU A 156 -7.84 -25.72 -9.11
N ASP A 157 -8.46 -26.73 -9.73
CA ASP A 157 -8.13 -27.20 -11.09
C ASP A 157 -8.97 -26.42 -12.12
N VAL A 158 -8.44 -25.29 -12.57
CA VAL A 158 -9.09 -24.44 -13.59
C VAL A 158 -9.02 -25.12 -14.96
N PRO A 159 -10.16 -25.42 -15.62
CA PRO A 159 -10.16 -26.13 -16.89
C PRO A 159 -9.49 -25.34 -18.02
N SER A 160 -9.02 -26.04 -19.08
CA SER A 160 -8.48 -25.37 -20.27
C SER A 160 -9.59 -24.69 -21.08
N GLY A 161 -9.35 -23.45 -21.50
CA GLY A 161 -10.22 -22.69 -22.41
C GLY A 161 -10.11 -23.07 -23.88
N ASP A 162 -9.26 -24.06 -24.25
CA ASP A 162 -8.95 -24.40 -25.62
C ASP A 162 -10.14 -25.00 -26.37
N ALA A 163 -10.34 -24.55 -27.60
CA ALA A 163 -11.40 -25.02 -28.49
C ALA A 163 -12.83 -24.91 -27.91
N LEU A 164 -13.06 -23.94 -27.04
CA LEU A 164 -14.36 -23.55 -26.49
C LEU A 164 -14.90 -22.30 -27.21
N VAL A 165 -16.20 -22.03 -27.04
CA VAL A 165 -16.79 -20.77 -27.51
C VAL A 165 -16.25 -19.60 -26.70
N SER A 166 -16.05 -18.44 -27.36
CA SER A 166 -15.41 -17.26 -26.77
C SER A 166 -15.94 -16.82 -25.40
N PRO A 167 -17.24 -16.84 -25.07
CA PRO A 167 -17.70 -16.47 -23.74
C PRO A 167 -17.19 -17.42 -22.64
N LEU A 168 -17.18 -18.72 -22.90
CA LEU A 168 -16.74 -19.73 -21.92
C LEU A 168 -15.21 -19.69 -21.77
N SER A 169 -14.47 -19.59 -22.90
CA SER A 169 -13.03 -19.45 -22.89
C SER A 169 -12.58 -18.21 -22.10
N ARG A 170 -13.24 -17.05 -22.29
CA ARG A 170 -12.93 -15.83 -21.53
C ARG A 170 -13.23 -15.98 -20.04
N ALA A 171 -14.35 -16.58 -19.67
CA ALA A 171 -14.67 -16.80 -18.26
C ALA A 171 -13.64 -17.71 -17.55
N ILE A 172 -13.10 -18.71 -18.26
CA ILE A 172 -12.04 -19.59 -17.73
C ILE A 172 -10.73 -18.83 -17.55
N VAL A 173 -10.34 -18.01 -18.52
CA VAL A 173 -9.12 -17.17 -18.43
C VAL A 173 -9.26 -16.18 -17.26
N GLU A 174 -10.38 -15.45 -17.19
CA GLU A 174 -10.66 -14.50 -16.11
C GLU A 174 -10.61 -15.17 -14.73
N LEU A 175 -11.21 -16.37 -14.59
CA LEU A 175 -11.14 -17.13 -13.34
C LEU A 175 -9.71 -17.55 -12.99
N GLY A 176 -8.92 -17.94 -13.98
CA GLY A 176 -7.50 -18.29 -13.79
C GLY A 176 -6.67 -17.11 -13.31
N GLU A 177 -6.88 -15.94 -13.89
CA GLU A 177 -6.24 -14.68 -13.48
C GLU A 177 -6.65 -14.29 -12.06
N GLN A 178 -7.95 -14.29 -11.76
CA GLN A 178 -8.47 -13.99 -10.41
C GLN A 178 -7.97 -14.96 -9.35
N ARG A 179 -7.85 -16.25 -9.69
CA ARG A 179 -7.26 -17.25 -8.80
C ARG A 179 -5.78 -16.93 -8.52
N ALA A 180 -4.99 -16.62 -9.55
CA ALA A 180 -3.58 -16.27 -9.38
C ALA A 180 -3.43 -15.03 -8.48
N GLU A 181 -4.17 -13.94 -8.77
CA GLU A 181 -4.20 -12.74 -7.94
C GLU A 181 -4.56 -13.04 -6.47
N ALA A 182 -5.53 -13.93 -6.24
CA ALA A 182 -5.96 -14.29 -4.89
C ALA A 182 -4.90 -15.11 -4.14
N VAL A 183 -4.21 -16.03 -4.83
CA VAL A 183 -3.08 -16.79 -4.26
C VAL A 183 -1.95 -15.84 -3.89
N ASP A 184 -1.53 -14.96 -4.79
CA ASP A 184 -0.48 -13.98 -4.54
C ASP A 184 -0.83 -13.07 -3.34
N ALA A 185 -2.10 -12.63 -3.25
CA ALA A 185 -2.56 -11.81 -2.12
C ALA A 185 -2.53 -12.55 -0.78
N THR A 186 -2.88 -13.85 -0.76
CA THR A 186 -2.80 -14.66 0.47
C THR A 186 -1.35 -14.94 0.87
N GLU A 187 -0.46 -15.20 -0.07
CA GLU A 187 0.98 -15.35 0.19
C GLU A 187 1.58 -14.06 0.77
N GLN A 188 1.25 -12.89 0.22
CA GLN A 188 1.68 -11.61 0.76
C GLN A 188 1.13 -11.35 2.16
N MET A 189 -0.13 -11.68 2.43
CA MET A 189 -0.74 -11.55 3.75
C MET A 189 -0.07 -12.46 4.78
N SER A 190 0.21 -13.71 4.44
CA SER A 190 0.92 -14.66 5.31
C SER A 190 2.33 -14.16 5.63
N ALA A 191 3.09 -13.77 4.61
CA ALA A 191 4.46 -13.24 4.78
C ALA A 191 4.46 -11.98 5.65
N THR A 192 3.53 -11.05 5.43
CA THR A 192 3.41 -9.80 6.20
C THR A 192 3.01 -10.07 7.66
N ALA A 193 2.05 -10.96 7.88
CA ALA A 193 1.62 -11.35 9.23
C ALA A 193 2.75 -12.05 10.00
N THR A 194 3.53 -12.91 9.32
CA THR A 194 4.71 -13.57 9.88
C THR A 194 5.77 -12.55 10.26
N ALA A 195 6.13 -11.64 9.34
CA ALA A 195 7.13 -10.61 9.59
C ALA A 195 6.70 -9.67 10.76
N LEU A 196 5.42 -9.34 10.86
CA LEU A 196 4.90 -8.55 11.98
C LEU A 196 4.91 -9.34 13.30
N ALA A 197 4.62 -10.63 13.26
CA ALA A 197 4.73 -11.50 14.44
C ALA A 197 6.19 -11.59 14.93
N ASP A 198 7.14 -11.81 14.02
CA ASP A 198 8.59 -11.86 14.33
C ASP A 198 9.06 -10.53 14.90
N LEU A 199 8.65 -9.41 14.28
CA LEU A 199 8.96 -8.07 14.78
C LEU A 199 8.46 -7.87 16.21
N LEU A 200 7.21 -8.25 16.53
CA LEU A 200 6.65 -8.08 17.86
C LEU A 200 7.16 -9.12 18.88
N GLU A 201 7.60 -10.29 18.43
CA GLU A 201 8.22 -11.29 19.30
C GLU A 201 9.60 -10.81 19.78
N GLY A 202 10.35 -10.07 18.94
CA GLY A 202 11.66 -9.52 19.26
C GLY A 202 12.76 -10.58 19.34
N PRO A 203 13.84 -10.39 20.10
CA PRO A 203 14.09 -9.31 21.09
C PRO A 203 14.84 -8.09 20.53
N GLU A 204 15.13 -8.03 19.24
CA GLU A 204 15.96 -6.96 18.66
C GLU A 204 15.18 -5.65 18.58
N PRO A 205 15.70 -4.55 19.15
CA PRO A 205 15.04 -3.26 19.05
C PRO A 205 15.11 -2.72 17.61
N TYR A 206 14.13 -1.89 17.24
CA TYR A 206 14.13 -1.14 16.00
C TYR A 206 14.46 0.33 16.26
N LEU A 207 15.13 0.97 15.31
CA LEU A 207 15.31 2.42 15.32
C LEU A 207 14.00 3.08 14.85
N LEU A 208 13.32 3.74 15.75
CA LEU A 208 12.14 4.56 15.44
C LEU A 208 12.58 5.96 15.05
N LEU A 209 12.25 6.38 13.82
CA LEU A 209 12.51 7.72 13.31
C LEU A 209 11.21 8.52 13.23
N GLY A 210 11.14 9.65 13.93
CA GLY A 210 10.05 10.59 13.86
C GLY A 210 10.26 11.62 12.76
N ALA A 211 9.46 11.54 11.70
CA ALA A 211 9.51 12.43 10.55
C ALA A 211 8.59 13.65 10.72
N ASN A 212 9.07 14.84 10.34
CA ASN A 212 8.33 16.09 10.46
C ASN A 212 7.95 16.64 9.07
N ASN A 213 6.67 16.62 8.75
CA ASN A 213 6.14 17.07 7.46
C ASN A 213 6.11 18.61 7.30
N ALA A 214 6.46 19.40 8.32
CA ALA A 214 6.69 20.83 8.16
C ALA A 214 8.09 21.16 7.58
N GLU A 215 8.98 20.17 7.52
CA GLU A 215 10.29 20.20 6.87
C GLU A 215 10.41 18.93 6.02
N MET A 216 9.97 19.00 4.76
CA MET A 216 9.90 17.84 3.89
C MET A 216 11.27 17.36 3.40
N ARG A 217 11.33 16.06 3.19
CA ARG A 217 12.22 15.32 2.30
C ARG A 217 11.38 14.64 1.22
N VAL A 218 12.01 14.06 0.22
CA VAL A 218 11.26 13.46 -0.89
C VAL A 218 10.65 12.13 -0.50
N GLY A 219 11.37 11.33 0.26
CA GLY A 219 10.89 10.03 0.72
C GLY A 219 9.91 10.08 1.90
N SER A 220 9.92 11.20 2.67
CA SER A 220 9.09 11.41 3.88
C SER A 220 9.26 12.83 4.40
N GLY A 221 8.80 13.14 5.63
CA GLY A 221 9.27 14.30 6.38
C GLY A 221 10.74 14.17 6.79
N MET A 222 11.36 15.29 7.22
CA MET A 222 12.71 15.29 7.77
C MET A 222 12.75 14.53 9.10
N PHE A 223 13.71 13.62 9.30
CA PHE A 223 13.87 12.89 10.56
C PHE A 223 14.39 13.83 11.64
N LEU A 224 13.52 14.29 12.52
CA LEU A 224 13.86 15.26 13.58
C LEU A 224 14.01 14.63 14.95
N SER A 225 13.51 13.42 15.16
CA SER A 225 13.64 12.67 16.40
C SER A 225 13.95 11.20 16.11
N ALA A 226 14.62 10.55 17.05
CA ALA A 226 14.94 9.15 16.98
C ALA A 226 14.87 8.53 18.38
N ALA A 227 14.50 7.24 18.45
CA ALA A 227 14.49 6.44 19.66
C ALA A 227 14.75 4.98 19.32
N GLU A 228 15.22 4.18 20.26
CA GLU A 228 15.14 2.73 20.14
C GLU A 228 13.77 2.27 20.64
N LEU A 229 13.08 1.49 19.82
CA LEU A 229 11.82 0.84 20.16
C LEU A 229 12.12 -0.61 20.49
N GLY A 230 12.07 -0.96 21.77
CA GLY A 230 12.13 -2.34 22.22
C GLY A 230 10.86 -3.07 21.87
N LEU A 231 11.02 -4.29 21.40
CA LEU A 231 9.93 -5.19 21.00
C LEU A 231 10.24 -6.54 21.64
N ALA A 232 9.33 -7.04 22.48
CA ALA A 232 9.51 -8.34 23.13
C ALA A 232 8.15 -8.94 23.52
N ASP A 233 7.90 -10.18 23.12
CA ASP A 233 6.70 -10.92 23.49
C ASP A 233 5.39 -10.14 23.26
N GLY A 234 5.32 -9.32 22.21
CA GLY A 234 4.14 -8.52 21.88
C GLY A 234 3.98 -7.20 22.64
N GLU A 235 4.97 -6.83 23.47
CA GLU A 235 5.02 -5.56 24.19
C GLU A 235 5.89 -4.54 23.44
N LEU A 236 5.52 -3.25 23.54
CA LEU A 236 6.24 -2.13 22.95
C LEU A 236 6.89 -1.30 24.08
N ALA A 237 8.19 -1.06 23.98
CA ALA A 237 8.92 -0.26 24.95
C ALA A 237 9.64 0.90 24.23
N LEU A 238 9.04 2.09 24.24
CA LEU A 238 9.68 3.27 23.66
C LEU A 238 10.80 3.78 24.58
N GLY A 239 12.04 3.75 24.10
CA GLY A 239 13.21 4.32 24.76
C GLY A 239 13.18 5.85 24.80
N ASP A 240 14.29 6.44 25.20
CA ASP A 240 14.41 7.90 25.23
C ASP A 240 14.37 8.49 23.83
N VAL A 241 13.43 9.41 23.61
CA VAL A 241 13.31 10.13 22.34
C VAL A 241 14.33 11.26 22.31
N VAL A 242 15.30 11.18 21.42
CA VAL A 242 16.33 12.21 21.24
C VAL A 242 16.10 13.01 19.96
N SER A 243 16.57 14.26 19.96
CA SER A 243 16.55 15.07 18.73
C SER A 243 17.68 14.63 17.80
N ALA A 244 17.41 14.57 16.50
CA ALA A 244 18.43 14.34 15.49
C ALA A 244 19.59 15.35 15.56
N THR A 245 19.35 16.56 16.11
CA THR A 245 20.42 17.55 16.33
C THR A 245 21.42 17.14 17.40
N ASP A 246 21.07 16.24 18.30
CA ASP A 246 21.92 15.82 19.42
C ASP A 246 22.77 14.59 19.04
N VAL A 247 22.47 13.97 17.91
CA VAL A 247 23.20 12.80 17.37
C VAL A 247 23.97 13.11 16.07
N VAL A 248 24.29 14.38 15.83
CA VAL A 248 25.10 14.77 14.67
C VAL A 248 26.54 14.33 14.86
N LEU A 249 27.05 13.55 13.93
CA LEU A 249 28.40 12.97 13.95
C LEU A 249 29.45 13.91 13.34
N PRO A 250 30.76 13.67 13.57
CA PRO A 250 31.83 14.28 12.77
C PRO A 250 31.66 13.94 11.27
N ALA A 251 32.13 14.81 10.39
CA ALA A 251 32.12 14.55 8.95
C ALA A 251 32.86 13.25 8.60
N GLY A 252 32.30 12.40 7.78
CA GLY A 252 32.88 11.13 7.36
C GLY A 252 32.89 10.04 8.43
N ALA A 253 32.12 10.17 9.51
CA ALA A 253 32.04 9.15 10.57
C ALA A 253 31.40 7.84 10.06
N VAL A 254 30.47 7.94 9.14
CA VAL A 254 29.84 6.80 8.47
C VAL A 254 30.08 6.94 6.97
N GLU A 255 30.63 5.90 6.36
CA GLU A 255 30.81 5.83 4.91
C GLU A 255 29.49 5.48 4.24
N VAL A 256 29.01 6.34 3.35
CA VAL A 256 27.79 6.11 2.56
C VAL A 256 28.18 5.71 1.14
N THR A 257 27.81 4.52 0.75
CA THR A 257 28.13 3.93 -0.56
C THR A 257 26.90 3.87 -1.46
N GLY A 258 27.03 3.26 -2.64
CA GLY A 258 25.92 3.09 -3.59
C GLY A 258 25.42 4.42 -4.19
N ASP A 259 24.18 4.44 -4.58
CA ASP A 259 23.55 5.60 -5.24
C ASP A 259 23.34 6.75 -4.26
N LEU A 260 22.95 6.45 -3.04
CA LEU A 260 22.81 7.47 -1.99
C LEU A 260 24.12 8.24 -1.79
N GLY A 261 25.25 7.53 -1.69
CA GLY A 261 26.56 8.15 -1.59
C GLY A 261 26.95 8.94 -2.83
N ARG A 262 26.73 8.40 -4.04
CA ARG A 262 27.06 9.10 -5.30
C ARG A 262 26.24 10.38 -5.50
N ASN A 263 24.95 10.33 -5.22
CA ASN A 263 24.05 11.45 -5.48
C ASN A 263 24.08 12.51 -4.39
N TRP A 264 24.27 12.11 -3.12
CA TRP A 264 24.04 12.97 -1.96
C TRP A 264 25.26 13.18 -1.05
N ALA A 265 26.48 12.73 -1.46
CA ALA A 265 27.71 12.91 -0.68
C ALA A 265 27.95 14.37 -0.22
N TRP A 266 27.52 15.35 -1.01
CA TRP A 266 27.65 16.77 -0.70
C TRP A 266 26.77 17.25 0.48
N LEU A 267 25.81 16.43 0.92
CA LEU A 267 25.01 16.66 2.12
C LEU A 267 25.48 15.83 3.32
N ASP A 268 26.46 14.93 3.12
CA ASP A 268 27.01 14.06 4.17
C ASP A 268 25.90 13.29 4.94
N PRO A 269 25.12 12.41 4.24
CA PRO A 269 23.95 11.74 4.84
C PRO A 269 24.32 10.81 6.00
N GLY A 270 25.53 10.25 6.04
CA GLY A 270 26.04 9.43 7.14
C GLY A 270 26.43 10.21 8.39
N ARG A 271 26.34 11.53 8.36
CA ARG A 271 26.64 12.41 9.49
C ARG A 271 25.42 12.79 10.30
N ASP A 272 24.28 12.94 9.65
CA ASP A 272 23.11 13.59 10.23
C ASP A 272 21.83 12.96 9.69
N LEU A 273 21.04 12.38 10.57
CA LEU A 273 19.77 11.73 10.20
C LEU A 273 18.84 12.66 9.40
N ARG A 274 18.93 14.00 9.61
CA ARG A 274 18.16 14.99 8.86
C ARG A 274 18.51 15.10 7.38
N ASN A 275 19.67 14.57 6.98
CA ASN A 275 20.16 14.52 5.60
C ASN A 275 19.74 13.23 4.87
N LEU A 276 19.02 12.33 5.53
CA LEU A 276 18.38 11.17 4.93
C LEU A 276 17.00 11.52 4.36
N GLY A 277 16.39 10.60 3.62
CA GLY A 277 15.07 10.78 2.99
C GLY A 277 15.08 11.66 1.74
N LEU A 278 16.26 12.01 1.21
CA LEU A 278 16.40 12.73 -0.07
C LEU A 278 16.21 11.79 -1.27
N SER A 279 16.61 10.53 -1.13
CA SER A 279 16.17 9.44 -1.99
C SER A 279 14.82 8.90 -1.47
N PRO A 280 13.82 8.65 -2.31
CA PRO A 280 12.63 7.94 -1.87
C PRO A 280 12.84 6.45 -1.67
N ASP A 281 13.99 5.88 -2.02
CA ASP A 281 14.36 4.49 -1.73
C ASP A 281 14.63 4.32 -0.22
N PHE A 282 13.63 3.86 0.51
CA PHE A 282 13.72 3.79 1.97
C PHE A 282 14.75 2.77 2.47
N PRO A 283 14.90 1.56 1.91
CA PRO A 283 15.93 0.62 2.36
C PRO A 283 17.35 1.19 2.35
N ALA A 284 17.69 1.97 1.32
CA ALA A 284 19.00 2.64 1.25
C ALA A 284 19.19 3.67 2.37
N ASN A 285 18.15 4.45 2.70
CA ASN A 285 18.18 5.39 3.80
C ASN A 285 18.22 4.69 5.16
N ALA A 286 17.47 3.60 5.33
CA ALA A 286 17.38 2.86 6.59
C ALA A 286 18.71 2.25 7.02
N GLY A 287 19.43 1.63 6.09
CA GLY A 287 20.77 1.11 6.37
C GLY A 287 21.73 2.18 6.89
N VAL A 288 21.77 3.34 6.23
CA VAL A 288 22.61 4.47 6.68
C VAL A 288 22.13 5.05 8.01
N ALA A 289 20.80 5.06 8.26
CA ALA A 289 20.25 5.51 9.54
C ALA A 289 20.72 4.62 10.70
N VAL A 290 20.72 3.30 10.53
CA VAL A 290 21.24 2.33 11.50
C VAL A 290 22.72 2.59 11.78
N ASP A 291 23.55 2.73 10.74
CA ASP A 291 24.97 2.96 10.90
C ASP A 291 25.26 4.31 11.58
N THR A 292 24.50 5.36 11.22
CA THR A 292 24.61 6.70 11.83
C THR A 292 24.21 6.65 13.30
N TRP A 293 23.13 5.95 13.64
CA TRP A 293 22.69 5.77 15.02
C TRP A 293 23.72 5.02 15.85
N ARG A 294 24.21 3.88 15.36
CA ARG A 294 25.23 3.05 16.04
C ARG A 294 26.53 3.81 16.33
N ALA A 295 26.91 4.70 15.44
CA ALA A 295 28.09 5.57 15.65
C ALA A 295 27.82 6.73 16.60
N GLY A 296 26.57 7.00 16.95
CA GLY A 296 26.12 8.14 17.75
C GLY A 296 26.18 7.88 19.26
N PRO A 297 26.15 8.96 20.07
CA PRO A 297 26.25 8.87 21.52
C PRO A 297 24.97 8.34 22.21
N ALA A 298 23.86 8.27 21.50
CA ALA A 298 22.56 7.84 22.04
C ALA A 298 22.28 6.34 21.86
N ALA A 299 23.11 5.63 21.07
CA ALA A 299 22.96 4.20 20.85
C ALA A 299 23.15 3.40 22.14
N SER A 300 22.25 2.46 22.41
CA SER A 300 22.38 1.54 23.55
C SER A 300 23.51 0.53 23.40
N GLY A 301 23.97 0.32 22.15
CA GLY A 301 24.92 -0.72 21.77
C GLY A 301 24.25 -2.06 21.44
N ALA A 302 22.92 -2.14 21.50
CA ALA A 302 22.18 -3.31 21.01
C ALA A 302 22.27 -3.41 19.47
N GLU A 303 22.15 -4.62 18.96
CA GLU A 303 21.96 -4.84 17.54
C GLU A 303 20.52 -4.45 17.17
N LEU A 304 20.37 -3.66 16.12
CA LEU A 304 19.06 -3.21 15.68
C LEU A 304 18.51 -4.18 14.61
N GLY A 305 17.28 -4.66 14.81
CA GLY A 305 16.57 -5.49 13.85
C GLY A 305 16.10 -4.73 12.60
N GLY A 306 15.99 -3.40 12.70
CA GLY A 306 15.56 -2.59 11.56
C GLY A 306 15.27 -1.13 11.91
N VAL A 307 14.49 -0.48 11.03
CA VAL A 307 14.07 0.92 11.14
C VAL A 307 12.57 1.03 10.90
N ILE A 308 11.91 1.81 11.76
CA ILE A 308 10.51 2.20 11.57
C ILE A 308 10.47 3.73 11.45
N VAL A 309 9.82 4.23 10.40
CA VAL A 309 9.53 5.66 10.24
C VAL A 309 8.06 5.91 10.50
N VAL A 310 7.78 6.92 11.32
CA VAL A 310 6.44 7.44 11.53
C VAL A 310 6.46 8.96 11.39
N ASP A 311 5.39 9.52 10.84
CA ASP A 311 5.22 10.97 10.73
C ASP A 311 3.99 11.47 11.50
N VAL A 312 3.63 12.73 11.32
CA VAL A 312 2.48 13.33 12.01
C VAL A 312 1.15 12.71 11.55
N ASP A 313 1.06 12.25 10.31
CA ASP A 313 -0.14 11.56 9.83
C ASP A 313 -0.24 10.12 10.33
N ALA A 314 0.87 9.45 10.52
CA ALA A 314 0.89 8.18 11.23
C ALA A 314 0.34 8.33 12.66
N LEU A 315 0.80 9.35 13.39
CA LEU A 315 0.27 9.62 14.73
C LEU A 315 -1.22 9.99 14.71
N ARG A 316 -1.65 10.75 13.70
CA ARG A 316 -3.05 11.09 13.50
C ARG A 316 -3.93 9.85 13.25
N GLY A 317 -3.46 8.93 12.41
CA GLY A 317 -4.13 7.66 12.14
C GLY A 317 -4.25 6.80 13.41
N LEU A 318 -3.16 6.67 14.15
CA LEU A 318 -3.19 5.96 15.44
C LEU A 318 -4.19 6.60 16.42
N LEU A 319 -4.23 7.94 16.53
CA LEU A 319 -5.20 8.64 17.38
C LEU A 319 -6.67 8.43 16.95
N ARG A 320 -6.95 8.17 15.67
CA ARG A 320 -8.30 7.75 15.25
C ARG A 320 -8.67 6.39 15.82
N VAL A 321 -7.71 5.49 15.90
CA VAL A 321 -7.91 4.11 16.35
C VAL A 321 -7.97 4.03 17.87
N VAL A 322 -6.94 4.56 18.56
CA VAL A 322 -6.81 4.43 20.02
C VAL A 322 -7.55 5.53 20.80
N GLY A 323 -8.09 6.53 20.09
CA GLY A 323 -8.73 7.69 20.69
C GLY A 323 -7.73 8.76 21.18
N PRO A 324 -8.24 9.86 21.75
CA PRO A 324 -7.42 10.99 22.17
C PRO A 324 -6.55 10.66 23.39
N VAL A 325 -5.39 11.33 23.46
CA VAL A 325 -4.49 11.31 24.63
C VAL A 325 -4.35 12.72 25.22
N GLU A 326 -3.99 12.80 26.49
CA GLU A 326 -3.73 14.06 27.20
C GLU A 326 -2.31 14.05 27.75
N VAL A 327 -1.54 15.07 27.38
CA VAL A 327 -0.17 15.28 27.83
C VAL A 327 -0.03 16.72 28.31
N ASP A 328 0.43 16.93 29.54
CA ASP A 328 0.60 18.25 30.17
C ASP A 328 -0.65 19.14 30.12
N GLY A 329 -1.84 18.55 30.23
CA GLY A 329 -3.13 19.24 30.14
C GLY A 329 -3.53 19.67 28.73
N ILE A 330 -2.80 19.22 27.71
CA ILE A 330 -3.13 19.41 26.29
C ILE A 330 -3.71 18.10 25.77
N ARG A 331 -4.91 18.19 25.19
CA ARG A 331 -5.56 17.06 24.52
C ARG A 331 -5.09 17.00 23.08
N TYR A 332 -4.58 15.82 22.69
CA TYR A 332 -4.21 15.46 21.32
C TYR A 332 -5.23 14.47 20.76
N ASP A 333 -5.80 14.79 19.62
CA ASP A 333 -6.70 13.93 18.86
C ASP A 333 -6.44 14.04 17.35
N ALA A 334 -7.15 13.24 16.57
CA ALA A 334 -6.96 13.19 15.12
C ALA A 334 -7.26 14.52 14.40
N ASP A 335 -8.02 15.41 15.01
CA ASP A 335 -8.40 16.69 14.39
C ASP A 335 -7.36 17.78 14.64
N ASN A 336 -6.71 17.79 15.82
CA ASN A 336 -5.80 18.85 16.21
C ASN A 336 -4.31 18.50 16.08
N VAL A 337 -3.92 17.21 16.10
CA VAL A 337 -2.51 16.80 16.19
C VAL A 337 -1.63 17.38 15.09
N ARG A 338 -2.13 17.51 13.86
CA ARG A 338 -1.39 18.16 12.76
C ARG A 338 -1.09 19.63 13.08
N GLY A 339 -2.10 20.40 13.51
CA GLY A 339 -1.94 21.80 13.90
C GLY A 339 -0.96 21.96 15.05
N GLU A 340 -1.14 21.16 16.10
CA GLU A 340 -0.31 21.18 17.29
C GLU A 340 1.16 20.86 16.99
N LEU A 341 1.43 19.76 16.31
CA LEU A 341 2.81 19.29 16.08
C LEU A 341 3.53 19.98 14.92
N LEU A 342 2.83 20.49 13.91
CA LEU A 342 3.47 21.16 12.78
C LEU A 342 3.63 22.67 12.98
N ARG A 343 2.79 23.32 13.81
CA ARG A 343 2.77 24.79 13.95
C ARG A 343 2.67 25.27 15.38
N GLU A 344 1.65 24.88 16.16
CA GLU A 344 1.29 25.54 17.42
C GLU A 344 2.31 25.32 18.52
N GLN A 345 2.91 24.11 18.61
CA GLN A 345 3.99 23.83 19.55
C GLN A 345 5.20 24.79 19.40
N TYR A 346 5.51 25.23 18.16
CA TYR A 346 6.61 26.15 17.90
C TYR A 346 6.33 27.58 18.36
N GLN A 347 5.08 27.93 18.54
CA GLN A 347 4.66 29.20 19.13
C GLN A 347 4.59 29.09 20.64
N ARG A 348 4.02 28.01 21.17
CA ARG A 348 3.88 27.75 22.62
C ARG A 348 5.21 27.63 23.32
N PHE A 349 6.13 26.87 22.76
CA PHE A 349 7.48 26.66 23.30
C PHE A 349 8.54 27.52 22.58
N ALA A 350 8.21 28.76 22.25
CA ALA A 350 9.16 29.66 21.58
C ALA A 350 10.39 29.91 22.45
N GLY A 351 11.54 29.37 22.03
CA GLY A 351 12.79 29.43 22.78
C GLY A 351 13.06 28.28 23.76
N GLU A 352 12.08 27.44 24.05
CA GLU A 352 12.18 26.30 24.98
C GLU A 352 12.29 24.98 24.20
N ARG A 353 13.45 24.72 23.62
CA ARG A 353 13.66 23.55 22.76
C ARG A 353 13.49 22.24 23.51
N GLU A 354 13.98 22.13 24.74
CA GLU A 354 13.91 20.90 25.54
C GLU A 354 12.47 20.56 25.90
N ALA A 355 11.69 21.50 26.44
CA ALA A 355 10.29 21.28 26.79
C ALA A 355 9.45 20.78 25.59
N ARG A 356 9.75 21.28 24.37
CA ARG A 356 9.09 20.82 23.15
C ARG A 356 9.47 19.40 22.75
N LYS A 357 10.75 19.01 22.94
CA LYS A 357 11.21 17.64 22.67
C LYS A 357 10.57 16.65 23.63
N ASP A 358 10.57 16.99 24.91
CA ASP A 358 9.99 16.16 25.96
C ASP A 358 8.51 15.92 25.67
N GLN A 359 7.76 16.93 25.28
CA GLN A 359 6.34 16.81 24.94
C GLN A 359 6.08 15.89 23.75
N LEU A 360 6.88 15.95 22.67
CA LEU A 360 6.72 15.04 21.52
C LEU A 360 6.92 13.58 21.94
N GLY A 361 7.95 13.32 22.74
CA GLY A 361 8.22 12.00 23.28
C GLY A 361 7.10 11.49 24.18
N GLU A 362 6.53 12.36 25.01
CA GLU A 362 5.40 12.01 25.89
C GLU A 362 4.10 11.74 25.10
N VAL A 363 3.81 12.53 24.06
CA VAL A 363 2.66 12.25 23.16
C VAL A 363 2.82 10.89 22.47
N ALA A 364 4.00 10.60 21.92
CA ALA A 364 4.26 9.32 21.29
C ALA A 364 4.10 8.15 22.31
N ARG A 365 4.67 8.31 23.49
CA ARG A 365 4.55 7.29 24.57
C ARG A 365 3.11 7.08 24.99
N ALA A 366 2.32 8.15 25.17
CA ALA A 366 0.92 8.05 25.53
C ALA A 366 0.08 7.34 24.44
N VAL A 367 0.41 7.51 23.17
CA VAL A 367 -0.24 6.79 22.06
C VAL A 367 0.16 5.31 22.06
N PHE A 368 1.43 4.97 22.29
CA PHE A 368 1.87 3.58 22.41
C PHE A 368 1.25 2.87 23.62
N ASP A 369 1.14 3.54 24.77
CA ASP A 369 0.47 3.01 25.95
C ASP A 369 -1.00 2.65 25.65
N ARG A 370 -1.69 3.49 24.87
CA ARG A 370 -3.08 3.21 24.43
C ARG A 370 -3.14 2.08 23.42
N LEU A 371 -2.15 1.99 22.53
CA LEU A 371 -2.06 0.88 21.58
C LEU A 371 -1.84 -0.45 22.31
N ASP A 372 -0.97 -0.45 23.31
CA ASP A 372 -0.68 -1.63 24.14
C ASP A 372 -1.84 -2.03 25.05
N ALA A 373 -2.69 -1.11 25.46
CA ALA A 373 -3.90 -1.43 26.18
C ALA A 373 -4.88 -2.31 25.37
N GLY A 374 -4.79 -2.30 24.03
CA GLY A 374 -5.59 -3.16 23.15
C GLY A 374 -7.09 -2.81 23.08
N GLU A 375 -7.48 -1.63 23.58
CA GLU A 375 -8.87 -1.14 23.60
C GLU A 375 -9.24 -0.47 22.27
N TRP A 376 -9.06 -1.16 21.16
CA TRP A 376 -9.32 -0.68 19.78
C TRP A 376 -9.78 -1.83 18.89
N ALA A 377 -10.44 -1.51 17.79
CA ALA A 377 -10.89 -2.50 16.81
C ALA A 377 -9.74 -2.85 15.83
N LEU A 378 -9.55 -4.15 15.56
CA LEU A 378 -8.49 -4.64 14.69
C LEU A 378 -8.66 -4.11 13.26
N GLU A 379 -9.89 -4.09 12.78
CA GLU A 379 -10.26 -3.58 11.46
C GLU A 379 -9.96 -2.10 11.28
N ASP A 380 -10.14 -1.29 12.34
CA ASP A 380 -9.81 0.14 12.31
C ASP A 380 -8.31 0.35 12.21
N LEU A 381 -7.51 -0.38 13.02
CA LEU A 381 -6.05 -0.31 12.95
C LEU A 381 -5.52 -0.78 11.60
N ALA A 382 -6.01 -1.92 11.10
CA ALA A 382 -5.57 -2.46 9.82
C ALA A 382 -5.93 -1.50 8.66
N THR A 383 -7.11 -0.91 8.68
CA THR A 383 -7.55 0.09 7.67
C THR A 383 -6.64 1.32 7.69
N GLU A 384 -6.36 1.87 8.89
CA GLU A 384 -5.47 3.04 9.01
C GLU A 384 -4.04 2.69 8.59
N LEU A 385 -3.49 1.52 8.96
CA LEU A 385 -2.14 1.12 8.57
C LEU A 385 -1.99 0.97 7.05
N VAL A 386 -2.98 0.41 6.35
CA VAL A 386 -2.96 0.32 4.88
C VAL A 386 -2.95 1.71 4.23
N GLU A 387 -3.78 2.65 4.72
CA GLU A 387 -3.79 4.02 4.22
C GLU A 387 -2.46 4.74 4.51
N LEU A 388 -1.91 4.57 5.70
CA LEU A 388 -0.65 5.17 6.12
C LEU A 388 0.56 4.62 5.33
N ALA A 389 0.61 3.31 5.11
CA ALA A 389 1.64 2.67 4.31
C ALA A 389 1.54 3.11 2.83
N GLY A 390 0.32 3.13 2.28
CA GLY A 390 0.06 3.61 0.92
C GLY A 390 0.49 5.06 0.69
N GLY A 391 0.36 5.94 1.71
CA GLY A 391 0.80 7.34 1.70
C GLY A 391 2.26 7.55 2.12
N ARG A 392 3.02 6.50 2.45
CA ARG A 392 4.39 6.55 3.00
C ARG A 392 4.50 7.27 4.35
N HIS A 393 3.41 7.35 5.11
CA HIS A 393 3.38 7.93 6.46
C HIS A 393 3.94 6.98 7.52
N VAL A 394 3.93 5.67 7.22
CA VAL A 394 4.62 4.61 7.97
C VAL A 394 5.47 3.83 6.98
N MET A 395 6.73 3.60 7.34
CA MET A 395 7.63 2.72 6.58
C MET A 395 8.40 1.83 7.55
N VAL A 396 8.65 0.60 7.14
CA VAL A 396 9.40 -0.40 7.92
C VAL A 396 10.48 -1.01 7.04
N TRP A 397 11.68 -1.11 7.58
CA TRP A 397 12.80 -1.84 7.00
C TRP A 397 13.37 -2.81 8.02
N SER A 398 13.71 -4.01 7.60
CA SER A 398 14.35 -5.04 8.42
C SER A 398 15.74 -5.39 7.92
N ALA A 399 16.64 -5.69 8.86
CA ALA A 399 17.94 -6.28 8.55
C ALA A 399 17.82 -7.75 8.14
N ASP A 400 16.75 -8.43 8.55
CA ASP A 400 16.39 -9.77 8.09
C ASP A 400 15.82 -9.72 6.67
N ALA A 401 16.39 -10.52 5.77
CA ALA A 401 16.06 -10.48 4.35
C ALA A 401 14.63 -10.98 4.05
N GLN A 402 14.13 -11.95 4.80
CA GLN A 402 12.79 -12.50 4.59
C GLN A 402 11.71 -11.50 5.07
N ALA A 403 11.94 -10.87 6.22
CA ALA A 403 11.08 -9.80 6.71
C ALA A 403 11.08 -8.60 5.75
N GLU A 404 12.26 -8.22 5.23
CA GLU A 404 12.38 -7.10 4.27
C GLU A 404 11.64 -7.39 2.95
N GLU A 405 11.70 -8.61 2.45
CA GLU A 405 10.92 -9.04 1.27
C GLU A 405 9.41 -8.90 1.55
N ALA A 406 8.94 -9.32 2.73
CA ALA A 406 7.54 -9.18 3.13
C ALA A 406 7.11 -7.72 3.25
N TRP A 407 7.94 -6.84 3.85
CA TRP A 407 7.66 -5.40 3.92
C TRP A 407 7.61 -4.74 2.55
N THR A 408 8.50 -5.13 1.65
CA THR A 408 8.52 -4.63 0.27
C THR A 408 7.27 -5.07 -0.49
N ALA A 409 6.89 -6.34 -0.40
CA ALA A 409 5.69 -6.88 -1.03
C ALA A 409 4.40 -6.25 -0.52
N SER A 410 4.29 -6.00 0.81
CA SER A 410 3.15 -5.31 1.41
C SER A 410 3.08 -3.81 1.09
N GLY A 411 4.17 -3.26 0.54
CA GLY A 411 4.31 -1.85 0.20
C GLY A 411 4.73 -0.95 1.35
N VAL A 412 4.87 -1.45 2.59
CA VAL A 412 5.35 -0.64 3.73
C VAL A 412 6.88 -0.49 3.72
N GLY A 413 7.62 -1.37 3.00
CA GLY A 413 9.08 -1.33 2.90
C GLY A 413 9.63 -0.09 2.19
N GLY A 414 8.83 0.61 1.40
CA GLY A 414 9.21 1.86 0.74
C GLY A 414 10.34 1.73 -0.29
N ALA A 415 10.63 0.53 -0.75
CA ALA A 415 11.57 0.27 -1.83
C ALA A 415 11.04 0.78 -3.18
N LEU A 416 11.94 1.26 -4.03
CA LEU A 416 11.61 1.65 -5.39
C LEU A 416 11.53 0.42 -6.31
N ASP A 417 10.62 0.50 -7.27
CA ASP A 417 10.43 -0.45 -8.37
C ASP A 417 10.99 0.15 -9.66
N PRO A 418 11.44 -0.65 -10.66
CA PRO A 418 11.91 -0.12 -11.94
C PRO A 418 10.90 0.79 -12.67
N ALA A 419 9.61 0.63 -12.43
CA ALA A 419 8.55 1.46 -13.00
C ALA A 419 8.15 2.64 -12.10
N SER A 420 8.83 2.85 -10.96
CA SER A 420 8.49 3.92 -10.01
C SER A 420 8.63 5.31 -10.64
N VAL A 421 7.60 6.12 -10.40
CA VAL A 421 7.59 7.55 -10.72
C VAL A 421 7.15 8.34 -9.48
N SER A 422 7.89 9.40 -9.17
CA SER A 422 7.58 10.28 -8.04
C SER A 422 8.12 11.68 -8.34
N ILE A 423 7.53 12.69 -7.70
CA ILE A 423 8.09 14.03 -7.64
C ILE A 423 7.79 14.65 -6.29
N GLY A 424 8.77 15.29 -5.70
CA GLY A 424 8.63 15.93 -4.40
C GLY A 424 9.56 17.11 -4.21
N LEU A 425 9.35 17.85 -3.14
CA LEU A 425 10.13 19.03 -2.79
C LEU A 425 10.83 18.80 -1.44
N ALA A 426 12.16 18.74 -1.44
CA ALA A 426 12.97 18.66 -0.23
C ALA A 426 13.33 20.06 0.29
N ASN A 427 12.94 20.36 1.51
CA ASN A 427 13.16 21.67 2.15
C ASN A 427 14.64 21.95 2.41
N ARG A 428 15.10 23.12 1.96
CA ARG A 428 16.44 23.67 2.19
C ARG A 428 16.41 25.04 2.88
N SER A 429 15.22 25.53 3.27
CA SER A 429 15.05 26.81 3.96
C SER A 429 15.54 26.76 5.41
N GLY A 430 15.54 25.56 6.02
CA GLY A 430 15.81 25.36 7.44
C GLY A 430 14.67 25.81 8.35
N SER A 431 13.56 26.28 7.78
CA SER A 431 12.33 26.69 8.45
C SER A 431 11.17 25.73 8.12
N LYS A 432 10.09 25.80 8.86
CA LYS A 432 8.98 24.83 8.81
C LYS A 432 7.87 25.27 7.86
N LEU A 433 8.26 25.62 6.64
CA LEU A 433 7.38 26.24 5.64
C LEU A 433 6.49 25.26 4.88
N ASP A 434 6.84 23.96 4.85
CA ASP A 434 6.16 23.01 3.98
C ASP A 434 4.66 22.88 4.23
N SER A 435 4.19 23.19 5.45
CA SER A 435 2.75 23.23 5.75
C SER A 435 1.99 24.35 5.06
N TRP A 436 2.68 25.29 4.38
CA TRP A 436 2.13 26.35 3.54
C TRP A 436 2.51 26.21 2.07
N VAL A 437 3.17 25.12 1.70
CA VAL A 437 3.52 24.87 0.30
C VAL A 437 2.55 23.85 -0.28
N GLU A 438 1.72 24.31 -1.20
CA GLU A 438 0.78 23.50 -1.94
C GLU A 438 1.43 22.99 -3.23
N THR A 439 1.17 21.74 -3.58
CA THR A 439 1.78 21.12 -4.76
C THR A 439 0.74 20.37 -5.60
N THR A 440 0.88 20.49 -6.92
CA THR A 440 0.14 19.70 -7.92
C THR A 440 1.14 19.06 -8.87
N ALA A 441 1.05 17.75 -9.07
CA ALA A 441 1.85 17.02 -10.03
C ALA A 441 0.94 16.46 -11.12
N GLU A 442 1.19 16.87 -12.36
CA GLU A 442 0.51 16.36 -13.55
C GLU A 442 1.48 15.46 -14.30
N ILE A 443 1.10 14.20 -14.55
CA ILE A 443 1.88 13.20 -15.27
C ILE A 443 1.14 12.85 -16.55
N SER A 444 1.80 13.00 -17.68
CA SER A 444 1.29 12.58 -18.98
C SER A 444 2.33 11.74 -19.73
N VAL A 445 1.85 10.72 -20.43
CA VAL A 445 2.64 9.84 -21.28
C VAL A 445 1.98 9.76 -22.65
N GLU A 446 2.70 10.15 -23.69
CA GLU A 446 2.29 10.01 -25.09
C GLU A 446 3.25 9.07 -25.81
N GLY A 447 2.83 7.85 -26.08
CA GLY A 447 3.71 6.77 -26.52
C GLY A 447 4.80 6.52 -25.48
N ARG A 448 6.03 6.97 -25.73
CA ARG A 448 7.14 6.89 -24.76
C ARG A 448 7.56 8.25 -24.21
N ALA A 449 6.96 9.33 -24.65
CA ALA A 449 7.28 10.67 -24.14
C ALA A 449 6.60 10.87 -22.78
N LEU A 450 7.39 11.00 -21.73
CA LEU A 450 6.95 11.33 -20.38
C LEU A 450 7.06 12.85 -20.18
N GLU A 451 6.02 13.47 -19.65
CA GLU A 451 6.05 14.83 -19.12
C GLU A 451 5.49 14.84 -17.69
N ILE A 452 6.22 15.44 -16.76
CA ILE A 452 5.79 15.72 -15.40
C ILE A 452 5.79 17.24 -15.20
N ARG A 453 4.62 17.82 -14.93
CA ARG A 453 4.47 19.24 -14.59
C ARG A 453 4.21 19.33 -13.09
N TYR A 454 5.11 19.97 -12.37
CA TYR A 454 5.03 20.13 -10.93
C TYR A 454 4.82 21.60 -10.58
N GLU A 455 3.58 21.95 -10.24
CA GLU A 455 3.24 23.28 -9.76
C GLU A 455 3.45 23.34 -8.25
N ILE A 456 4.15 24.37 -7.79
CA ILE A 456 4.50 24.61 -6.40
C ILE A 456 4.07 26.02 -6.05
N ALA A 457 3.16 26.16 -5.08
CA ALA A 457 2.65 27.45 -4.60
C ALA A 457 3.08 27.66 -3.13
N ASN A 458 3.91 28.66 -2.90
CA ASN A 458 4.33 29.06 -1.56
C ASN A 458 3.35 30.08 -0.96
N THR A 459 2.44 29.62 -0.12
CA THR A 459 1.43 30.47 0.55
C THR A 459 1.88 30.93 1.95
N ALA A 460 3.14 30.75 2.31
CA ALA A 460 3.69 31.11 3.60
C ALA A 460 3.60 32.63 3.87
N PRO A 461 3.33 33.03 5.12
CA PRO A 461 3.31 34.47 5.46
C PRO A 461 4.74 35.05 5.45
N ALA A 462 4.89 36.31 4.97
CA ALA A 462 6.15 37.03 4.94
C ALA A 462 6.61 37.53 6.33
N SER A 463 5.92 37.14 7.42
CA SER A 463 6.29 37.49 8.78
C SER A 463 5.74 36.47 9.77
N GLY A 464 6.46 36.27 10.89
CA GLY A 464 6.06 35.30 11.92
C GLY A 464 7.24 34.83 12.77
N SER A 465 7.05 33.71 13.47
CA SER A 465 8.14 33.07 14.23
C SER A 465 9.28 32.66 13.30
N ARG A 466 10.51 33.01 13.65
CA ARG A 466 11.70 32.63 12.88
C ARG A 466 11.81 31.11 12.64
N GLN A 467 11.37 30.31 13.58
CA GLN A 467 11.39 28.84 13.43
C GLN A 467 10.38 28.34 12.40
N LEU A 468 9.25 29.02 12.24
CA LEU A 468 8.20 28.66 11.30
C LEU A 468 8.49 29.23 9.91
N VAL A 469 8.73 30.54 9.82
CA VAL A 469 8.77 31.24 8.52
C VAL A 469 10.14 31.78 8.14
N GLY A 470 11.17 31.52 8.96
CA GLY A 470 12.54 31.99 8.67
C GLY A 470 12.75 33.50 8.92
N PRO A 471 13.80 34.09 8.31
CA PRO A 471 14.85 33.41 7.54
C PRO A 471 15.80 32.63 8.45
N ILE A 472 16.20 31.44 8.04
CA ILE A 472 17.21 30.62 8.72
C ILE A 472 18.44 30.45 7.83
N ALA A 473 18.24 30.05 6.56
CA ALA A 473 19.32 29.98 5.59
C ALA A 473 19.72 31.39 5.10
N GLU A 474 21.00 31.56 4.77
CA GLU A 474 21.54 32.81 4.26
C GLU A 474 20.93 33.18 2.88
N GLY A 475 20.65 34.47 2.70
CA GLY A 475 20.11 35.00 1.44
C GLY A 475 18.61 34.85 1.28
N LEU A 476 17.88 34.36 2.29
CA LEU A 476 16.41 34.25 2.29
C LEU A 476 15.80 35.36 3.14
N GLU A 477 14.56 35.73 2.79
CA GLU A 477 13.67 36.55 3.60
C GLU A 477 12.66 35.67 4.37
N ALA A 478 11.89 36.28 5.29
CA ALA A 478 10.85 35.54 6.00
C ALA A 478 9.73 35.11 5.02
N GLY A 479 9.38 33.85 5.05
CA GLY A 479 8.40 33.26 4.15
C GLY A 479 9.00 32.70 2.85
N ASP A 480 10.30 32.93 2.56
CA ASP A 480 10.93 32.34 1.38
C ASP A 480 11.16 30.84 1.57
N HIS A 481 10.72 30.05 0.59
CA HIS A 481 10.96 28.63 0.52
C HIS A 481 12.08 28.32 -0.48
N ARG A 482 13.16 27.77 0.00
CA ARG A 482 14.21 27.17 -0.84
C ARG A 482 14.12 25.66 -0.74
N GLY A 483 14.11 24.98 -1.88
CA GLY A 483 13.98 23.54 -1.93
C GLY A 483 14.68 22.91 -3.12
N LEU A 484 14.83 21.59 -3.06
CA LEU A 484 15.20 20.77 -4.20
C LEU A 484 13.96 20.05 -4.70
N VAL A 485 13.60 20.28 -5.96
CA VAL A 485 12.65 19.43 -6.67
C VAL A 485 13.39 18.16 -7.02
N VAL A 486 12.92 17.03 -6.56
CA VAL A 486 13.50 15.72 -6.86
C VAL A 486 12.45 14.88 -7.55
N ALA A 487 12.74 14.43 -8.75
CA ALA A 487 11.92 13.49 -9.48
C ALA A 487 12.61 12.14 -9.57
N THR A 488 11.84 11.08 -9.29
CA THR A 488 12.18 9.71 -9.60
C THR A 488 11.46 9.32 -10.88
N LEU A 489 12.20 8.77 -11.83
CA LEU A 489 11.70 8.37 -13.14
C LEU A 489 11.94 6.87 -13.33
N PRO A 490 11.12 6.17 -14.13
CA PRO A 490 11.36 4.76 -14.44
C PRO A 490 12.78 4.50 -14.90
N GLY A 491 13.33 3.35 -14.49
CA GLY A 491 14.68 2.95 -14.86
C GLY A 491 14.89 2.91 -16.36
N GLY A 492 16.00 3.49 -16.85
CA GLY A 492 16.28 3.59 -18.28
C GLY A 492 15.59 4.74 -19.01
N THR A 493 14.88 5.63 -18.30
CA THR A 493 14.39 6.91 -18.89
C THR A 493 15.58 7.71 -19.41
N ALA A 494 15.49 8.18 -20.65
CA ALA A 494 16.58 8.86 -21.35
C ALA A 494 16.18 10.25 -21.83
N GLY A 495 17.19 11.11 -22.11
CA GLY A 495 16.99 12.44 -22.68
C GLY A 495 16.24 13.38 -21.76
N VAL A 496 16.49 13.28 -20.46
CA VAL A 496 15.78 14.06 -19.44
C VAL A 496 16.11 15.55 -19.60
N GLN A 497 15.09 16.39 -19.53
CA GLN A 497 15.19 17.84 -19.54
C GLN A 497 14.38 18.42 -18.39
N VAL A 498 14.86 19.51 -17.82
CA VAL A 498 14.20 20.26 -16.74
C VAL A 498 14.03 21.71 -17.19
N ASP A 499 12.81 22.23 -17.05
CA ASP A 499 12.48 23.62 -17.25
C ASP A 499 11.82 24.22 -15.99
N GLY A 500 12.04 25.50 -15.72
CA GLY A 500 11.46 26.22 -14.57
C GLY A 500 12.27 26.12 -13.27
N ALA A 501 13.36 25.34 -13.22
CA ALA A 501 14.31 25.25 -12.10
C ALA A 501 15.73 24.92 -12.60
N ASP A 502 16.74 25.17 -11.76
CA ASP A 502 18.14 24.93 -12.11
C ASP A 502 18.53 23.46 -11.86
N LEU A 503 18.84 22.70 -12.92
CA LEU A 503 19.29 21.31 -12.81
C LEU A 503 20.58 21.22 -11.98
N VAL A 504 20.56 20.41 -10.93
CA VAL A 504 21.69 20.17 -9.99
C VAL A 504 22.29 18.79 -10.18
N LEU A 505 21.46 17.78 -10.39
CA LEU A 505 21.86 16.38 -10.47
C LEU A 505 20.97 15.62 -11.46
N GLU A 506 21.61 14.75 -12.23
CA GLU A 506 20.98 13.63 -12.94
C GLU A 506 21.77 12.37 -12.58
N GLY A 507 21.07 11.30 -12.15
CA GLY A 507 21.71 10.09 -11.65
C GLY A 507 20.80 8.88 -11.67
N VAL A 508 21.27 7.81 -11.01
CA VAL A 508 20.55 6.57 -10.78
C VAL A 508 20.24 6.47 -9.28
N ASP A 509 19.07 5.98 -8.93
CA ASP A 509 18.63 5.76 -7.55
C ASP A 509 17.97 4.37 -7.47
N GLY A 510 18.75 3.38 -7.07
CA GLY A 510 18.35 1.98 -7.13
C GLY A 510 17.98 1.55 -8.55
N PRO A 511 16.77 1.02 -8.76
CA PRO A 511 16.32 0.58 -10.08
C PRO A 511 15.79 1.71 -10.98
N THR A 512 15.84 2.96 -10.53
CA THR A 512 15.23 4.14 -11.17
C THR A 512 16.26 5.17 -11.60
N ALA A 513 15.84 6.17 -12.38
CA ALA A 513 16.59 7.39 -12.62
C ALA A 513 16.12 8.50 -11.67
N THR A 514 17.04 9.37 -11.24
CA THR A 514 16.72 10.52 -10.39
C THR A 514 17.19 11.83 -11.03
N VAL A 515 16.40 12.88 -10.85
CA VAL A 515 16.68 14.22 -11.33
C VAL A 515 16.42 15.22 -10.21
N VAL A 516 17.37 16.12 -9.97
CA VAL A 516 17.29 17.11 -8.89
C VAL A 516 17.49 18.50 -9.45
N ALA A 517 16.58 19.43 -9.10
CA ALA A 517 16.69 20.83 -9.47
C ALA A 517 16.52 21.76 -8.26
N ASP A 518 17.32 22.83 -8.17
CA ASP A 518 17.24 23.85 -7.11
C ASP A 518 16.18 24.89 -7.44
N LEU A 519 15.40 25.28 -6.44
CA LEU A 519 14.29 26.21 -6.57
C LEU A 519 14.20 27.10 -5.33
N THR A 520 13.98 28.40 -5.54
CA THR A 520 13.61 29.34 -4.46
C THR A 520 12.34 30.07 -4.86
N LEU A 521 11.37 30.13 -3.92
CA LEU A 521 10.08 30.78 -4.08
C LEU A 521 9.91 31.81 -2.96
N ALA A 522 9.66 33.05 -3.32
CA ALA A 522 9.27 34.07 -2.36
C ALA A 522 7.89 33.76 -1.74
N SER A 523 7.59 34.39 -0.59
CA SER A 523 6.25 34.37 0.00
C SER A 523 5.21 34.84 -1.03
N GLY A 524 4.17 34.00 -1.29
CA GLY A 524 3.11 34.26 -2.27
C GLY A 524 3.48 33.93 -3.73
N GLU A 525 4.68 33.42 -4.01
CA GLU A 525 5.09 33.02 -5.35
C GLU A 525 4.64 31.60 -5.68
N SER A 526 4.29 31.39 -6.95
CA SER A 526 4.06 30.05 -7.52
C SER A 526 4.96 29.82 -8.73
N ARG A 527 5.39 28.56 -8.93
CA ARG A 527 6.20 28.18 -10.09
C ARG A 527 5.86 26.77 -10.55
N THR A 528 5.95 26.56 -11.86
CA THR A 528 5.86 25.23 -12.45
C THR A 528 7.25 24.78 -12.86
N VAL A 529 7.64 23.58 -12.46
CA VAL A 529 8.80 22.85 -12.94
C VAL A 529 8.30 21.76 -13.87
N THR A 530 8.85 21.71 -15.07
CA THR A 530 8.50 20.69 -16.06
C THR A 530 9.69 19.76 -16.28
N ILE A 531 9.46 18.46 -16.15
CA ILE A 531 10.47 17.42 -16.39
C ILE A 531 9.97 16.57 -17.54
N THR A 532 10.76 16.42 -18.58
CA THR A 532 10.45 15.57 -19.73
C THR A 532 11.50 14.49 -19.90
N GLY A 533 11.12 13.38 -20.51
CA GLY A 533 12.03 12.28 -20.81
C GLY A 533 11.41 11.25 -21.74
N THR A 534 12.19 10.27 -22.15
CA THR A 534 11.74 9.16 -22.98
C THR A 534 11.81 7.87 -22.16
N LEU A 535 10.67 7.25 -21.92
CA LEU A 535 10.55 5.98 -21.20
C LEU A 535 11.24 4.83 -21.93
N PRO A 536 11.72 3.79 -21.21
CA PRO A 536 12.29 2.59 -21.82
C PRO A 536 11.26 1.83 -22.66
N ASP A 537 11.74 0.98 -23.58
CA ASP A 537 10.87 0.08 -24.33
C ASP A 537 10.29 -1.01 -23.42
N GLY A 538 9.01 -1.36 -23.64
CA GLY A 538 8.35 -2.47 -22.96
C GLY A 538 7.85 -2.14 -21.55
N LEU A 539 7.85 -0.88 -21.15
CA LEU A 539 7.19 -0.44 -19.92
C LEU A 539 5.67 -0.37 -20.18
N ASP A 540 4.90 -1.15 -19.46
CA ASP A 540 3.45 -1.28 -19.59
C ASP A 540 2.66 -0.53 -18.50
N HIS A 541 3.34 -0.13 -17.42
CA HIS A 541 2.74 0.63 -16.33
C HIS A 541 3.73 1.58 -15.67
N LEU A 542 3.22 2.56 -14.93
CA LEU A 542 3.97 3.37 -13.96
C LEU A 542 3.51 3.02 -12.55
N ARG A 543 4.44 3.03 -11.61
CA ARG A 543 4.14 2.92 -10.18
C ARG A 543 4.34 4.27 -9.51
N LEU A 544 3.23 4.96 -9.23
CA LEU A 544 3.24 6.24 -8.55
C LEU A 544 3.62 6.07 -7.08
N GLU A 545 4.66 6.78 -6.64
CA GLU A 545 5.10 6.84 -5.25
C GLU A 545 4.84 8.23 -4.65
N PRO A 546 4.02 8.35 -3.59
CA PRO A 546 3.76 9.62 -2.93
C PRO A 546 4.94 10.04 -2.04
N SER A 547 4.92 11.29 -1.57
CA SER A 547 6.01 11.88 -0.77
C SER A 547 5.65 12.12 0.69
N ALA A 548 4.52 11.62 1.19
CA ALA A 548 4.02 11.86 2.54
C ALA A 548 3.83 13.35 2.89
N ARG A 549 3.51 14.21 1.92
CA ARG A 549 3.37 15.65 2.16
C ARG A 549 2.11 16.02 2.96
N ILE A 550 2.25 17.10 3.74
CA ILE A 550 1.16 17.80 4.40
C ILE A 550 1.31 19.32 4.15
N PRO A 551 0.43 19.95 3.33
CA PRO A 551 -0.69 19.37 2.56
C PRO A 551 -0.24 18.35 1.52
N ARG A 552 -1.11 17.38 1.22
CA ARG A 552 -0.87 16.33 0.24
C ARG A 552 -0.62 16.91 -1.16
N THR A 553 0.21 16.25 -1.95
CA THR A 553 0.31 16.54 -3.38
C THR A 553 -0.99 16.17 -4.10
N ARG A 554 -1.49 17.05 -4.95
CA ARG A 554 -2.61 16.77 -5.84
C ARG A 554 -2.06 16.15 -7.12
N TRP A 555 -2.45 14.91 -7.39
CA TRP A 555 -1.99 14.17 -8.55
C TRP A 555 -3.02 14.23 -9.68
N VAL A 556 -2.57 14.54 -10.88
CA VAL A 556 -3.34 14.47 -12.12
C VAL A 556 -2.58 13.55 -13.07
N VAL A 557 -3.20 12.46 -13.49
CA VAL A 557 -2.56 11.47 -14.37
C VAL A 557 -3.39 11.31 -15.63
N GLN A 558 -2.77 11.51 -16.79
CA GLN A 558 -3.46 11.47 -18.09
C GLN A 558 -4.72 12.37 -18.14
N GLY A 559 -4.68 13.49 -17.40
CA GLY A 559 -5.78 14.45 -17.30
C GLY A 559 -6.86 14.11 -16.27
N GLU A 560 -6.75 12.99 -15.55
CA GLU A 560 -7.66 12.59 -14.48
C GLU A 560 -7.04 12.88 -13.11
N GLU A 561 -7.79 13.54 -12.22
CA GLU A 561 -7.35 13.80 -10.85
C GLU A 561 -7.53 12.54 -9.99
N LEU A 562 -6.46 12.13 -9.31
CA LEU A 562 -6.51 11.02 -8.36
C LEU A 562 -7.13 11.50 -7.04
N ASP A 563 -8.01 10.70 -6.47
CA ASP A 563 -8.72 11.03 -5.22
C ASP A 563 -7.81 11.04 -3.98
N ARG A 564 -6.66 10.34 -4.04
CA ARG A 564 -5.74 10.15 -2.91
C ARG A 564 -4.27 10.28 -3.30
N ASP A 565 -3.47 10.81 -2.37
CA ASP A 565 -2.00 10.83 -2.42
C ASP A 565 -1.46 9.53 -1.81
N ARG A 566 -1.50 8.47 -2.61
CA ARG A 566 -1.01 7.14 -2.22
C ARG A 566 -0.39 6.42 -3.39
N ARG A 567 0.35 5.34 -3.08
CA ARG A 567 0.89 4.44 -4.11
C ARG A 567 -0.22 3.87 -4.99
N GLN A 568 -0.02 3.92 -6.29
CA GLN A 568 -0.95 3.44 -7.31
C GLN A 568 -0.18 2.94 -8.53
N THR A 569 -0.71 1.88 -9.15
CA THR A 569 -0.27 1.46 -10.49
C THR A 569 -1.10 2.17 -11.54
N ILE A 570 -0.45 2.69 -12.57
CA ILE A 570 -1.04 3.42 -13.67
C ILE A 570 -0.69 2.67 -14.95
N ASP A 571 -1.67 2.02 -15.56
CA ASP A 571 -1.47 1.32 -16.82
C ASP A 571 -1.17 2.32 -17.94
N LEU A 572 -0.17 1.99 -18.75
CA LEU A 572 0.15 2.74 -19.95
C LEU A 572 -0.55 2.03 -21.11
N ASP A 573 -1.63 2.64 -21.61
CA ASP A 573 -2.32 2.12 -22.79
C ASP A 573 -1.32 1.97 -23.94
N GLY A 574 -1.17 0.72 -24.43
CA GLY A 574 -0.33 0.36 -25.56
C GLY A 574 -0.89 0.84 -26.90
#